data_d9615aa8547af4ed700cfee0eedf0eb5
#
_entry.id   d9615aa8547af4ed700cfee0eedf0eb5
#
_cell.length_a   1.000
_cell.length_b   1.000
_cell.length_c   1.000
_cell.angle_alpha   90.00
_cell.angle_beta   90.00
_cell.angle_gamma   90.00
#
_symmetry.space_group_name_H-M   'P 1'
#
loop_
_entity.id
_entity.type
_entity.pdbx_description
1 polymer ?
#
loop_
_entity_poly.entity_id
_entity_poly.type
_entity_poly.pdbx_seq_one_letter_code
_entity_poly.pdbx_strand_id
1 'polypeptide(L)'
;MSASNRTNIPNSLNEHWMPFSDNKNFKKNPRLITDAKGVYLTNHEGKKMIDGSSGLFCNPLGHGRREITEAVTKQLDKLDYCQPFNQGFGGSFELATRIAKKTPGDLNKIFYTICGSTAVETAIKISIAYHRAKGQGHRFRFVGRERGYHGMNIGATTVGGMINNVKTFASVLMPGVQHMRHTHLPEHKFVKGQPETGADMAEDLERIAMNFGGENIAACIVEPIAGSTGTLIPPKGYLKRLREICDKHGILLIFDEVITGWGRTGSAFGAQEFGVTPDIMTMAKATTNGVIPMGVVACKDEIYDAVTDASSAPEGAPELFHGYTYSGIPAAVAAALAVQDIFDKEDIFKRAKEMSPYFQDGLHTLKDLDVVTSIRGYGMMGGIDIKMKDKPGKAGFQTFKHCYDAGVNFKSTGDTLIIAPQFICEKKHIDEIIEKLRTGISNYTKS
;
A
#
# COMPACT_ATOMS: atom_id res chain seq x y z
N MET A 1 12.84 17.72 38.55
CA MET A 1 13.02 16.67 37.56
C MET A 1 14.11 17.11 36.62
N SER A 2 15.19 16.36 36.52
CA SER A 2 16.47 16.78 35.98
C SER A 2 16.44 16.99 34.45
N ALA A 3 17.24 17.95 34.01
CA ALA A 3 17.43 18.40 32.63
C ALA A 3 18.07 17.36 31.66
N SER A 4 18.11 16.07 32.03
CA SER A 4 18.90 15.06 31.30
C SER A 4 18.16 14.30 30.18
N ASN A 5 16.86 14.52 29.98
CA ASN A 5 16.07 13.73 28.99
C ASN A 5 15.68 14.47 27.70
N ARG A 6 16.32 15.59 27.37
CA ARG A 6 16.11 16.28 26.08
C ARG A 6 17.12 15.86 24.97
N THR A 7 17.79 14.74 25.12
CA THR A 7 19.02 14.43 24.40
C THR A 7 18.85 13.93 22.96
N ASN A 8 17.63 13.77 22.43
CA ASN A 8 17.42 13.21 21.10
C ASN A 8 16.68 14.15 20.12
N ILE A 9 16.55 15.44 20.44
CA ILE A 9 16.08 16.44 19.47
C ILE A 9 17.32 17.09 18.84
N PRO A 10 17.48 17.08 17.52
CA PRO A 10 18.56 17.79 16.84
C PRO A 10 18.53 19.29 17.17
N ASN A 11 19.68 19.94 17.11
CA ASN A 11 19.83 21.39 17.36
C ASN A 11 18.96 22.24 16.43
N SER A 12 18.74 21.77 15.19
CA SER A 12 17.85 22.38 14.22
C SER A 12 16.97 21.32 13.54
N LEU A 13 15.70 21.67 13.30
CA LEU A 13 14.76 20.90 12.50
C LEU A 13 14.44 21.58 11.17
N ASN A 14 15.09 22.71 10.87
CA ASN A 14 14.70 23.61 9.78
C ASN A 14 15.01 23.03 8.41
N GLU A 15 16.14 22.37 8.25
CA GLU A 15 16.70 21.91 6.97
C GLU A 15 15.90 20.75 6.39
N HIS A 16 15.25 19.95 7.23
CA HIS A 16 14.48 18.80 6.74
C HIS A 16 13.06 19.21 6.34
N TRP A 17 12.75 19.12 5.07
CA TRP A 17 11.40 19.27 4.55
C TRP A 17 10.68 17.90 4.62
N MET A 18 9.89 17.69 5.64
CA MET A 18 9.17 16.44 5.84
C MET A 18 8.05 16.26 4.82
N PRO A 19 7.95 15.08 4.18
CA PRO A 19 6.91 14.77 3.20
C PRO A 19 5.53 14.65 3.87
N PHE A 20 4.47 15.05 3.16
CA PHE A 20 3.07 14.95 3.62
C PHE A 20 2.81 15.45 5.05
N SER A 21 3.51 16.51 5.45
CA SER A 21 3.47 17.02 6.82
C SER A 21 3.19 18.51 6.87
N ASP A 22 2.44 18.94 7.89
CA ASP A 22 2.41 20.34 8.30
C ASP A 22 3.73 20.67 9.01
N ASN A 23 4.74 21.05 8.22
CA ASN A 23 6.11 21.27 8.70
C ASN A 23 6.20 22.36 9.76
N LYS A 24 5.42 23.43 9.62
CA LYS A 24 5.43 24.55 10.59
C LYS A 24 4.94 24.09 11.97
N ASN A 25 3.85 23.32 12.00
CA ASN A 25 3.26 22.82 13.24
C ASN A 25 4.10 21.67 13.83
N PHE A 26 4.56 20.75 12.99
CA PHE A 26 5.41 19.64 13.43
C PHE A 26 6.69 20.12 14.12
N LYS A 27 7.40 21.11 13.52
CA LYS A 27 8.67 21.63 14.06
C LYS A 27 8.51 22.35 15.38
N LYS A 28 7.32 22.87 15.70
CA LYS A 28 7.01 23.46 17.01
C LYS A 28 6.80 22.39 18.09
N ASN A 29 6.17 21.27 17.72
CA ASN A 29 5.85 20.15 18.61
C ASN A 29 6.22 18.83 17.94
N PRO A 30 7.52 18.49 17.83
CA PRO A 30 7.98 17.36 17.08
C PRO A 30 7.62 16.04 17.75
N ARG A 31 7.16 15.07 16.95
CA ARG A 31 6.88 13.69 17.36
C ARG A 31 7.99 12.80 16.80
N LEU A 32 9.16 12.81 17.43
CA LEU A 32 10.31 12.04 17.00
C LEU A 32 10.25 10.63 17.62
N ILE A 33 10.48 9.61 16.81
CA ILE A 33 10.61 8.23 17.24
C ILE A 33 12.10 7.92 17.33
N THR A 34 12.53 7.40 18.46
CA THR A 34 13.94 7.14 18.78
C THR A 34 14.29 5.67 18.86
N ASP A 35 13.29 4.82 19.12
CA ASP A 35 13.47 3.36 19.19
C ASP A 35 12.19 2.63 18.79
N ALA A 36 12.34 1.38 18.35
CA ALA A 36 11.21 0.52 17.99
C ALA A 36 11.56 -0.96 18.20
N LYS A 37 10.67 -1.71 18.86
CA LYS A 37 10.85 -3.15 19.07
C LYS A 37 9.50 -3.88 19.08
N GLY A 38 9.39 -4.95 18.32
CA GLY A 38 8.15 -5.73 18.18
C GLY A 38 7.01 -4.83 17.70
N VAL A 39 5.96 -4.68 18.51
CA VAL A 39 4.79 -3.86 18.17
C VAL A 39 4.84 -2.46 18.80
N TYR A 40 5.95 -2.07 19.39
CA TYR A 40 6.07 -0.82 20.12
C TYR A 40 7.09 0.13 19.53
N LEU A 41 6.78 1.42 19.67
CA LEU A 41 7.63 2.57 19.37
C LEU A 41 7.97 3.31 20.65
N THR A 42 9.13 3.96 20.73
CA THR A 42 9.50 4.88 21.80
C THR A 42 9.77 6.25 21.19
N ASN A 43 9.15 7.32 21.74
CA ASN A 43 9.39 8.67 21.28
C ASN A 43 10.59 9.31 22.02
N HIS A 44 10.98 10.52 21.57
CA HIS A 44 12.11 11.27 22.13
C HIS A 44 11.94 11.68 23.60
N GLU A 45 10.74 11.59 24.16
CA GLU A 45 10.45 11.81 25.58
C GLU A 45 10.55 10.53 26.41
N GLY A 46 10.88 9.38 25.75
CA GLY A 46 10.94 8.08 26.40
C GLY A 46 9.58 7.39 26.54
N LYS A 47 8.52 7.96 25.94
CA LYS A 47 7.19 7.40 26.00
C LYS A 47 7.05 6.21 25.06
N LYS A 48 6.67 5.05 25.60
CA LYS A 48 6.36 3.85 24.85
C LYS A 48 4.93 3.91 24.32
N MET A 49 4.75 3.59 23.06
CA MET A 49 3.46 3.60 22.35
C MET A 49 3.32 2.34 21.53
N ILE A 50 2.08 1.84 21.38
CA ILE A 50 1.81 0.75 20.46
C ILE A 50 1.69 1.28 19.02
N ASP A 51 2.28 0.57 18.07
CA ASP A 51 2.19 0.91 16.64
C ASP A 51 0.92 0.29 16.02
N GLY A 52 -0.13 1.09 15.92
CA GLY A 52 -1.42 0.68 15.39
C GLY A 52 -1.52 0.66 13.85
N SER A 53 -0.43 0.96 13.11
CA SER A 53 -0.46 0.94 11.65
C SER A 53 0.76 0.31 10.97
N SER A 54 1.52 -0.51 11.69
CA SER A 54 2.73 -1.16 11.18
C SER A 54 3.66 -0.15 10.50
N GLY A 55 4.02 0.92 11.20
CA GLY A 55 4.66 2.09 10.60
C GLY A 55 3.71 2.78 9.61
N LEU A 56 3.94 2.59 8.33
CA LEU A 56 3.05 3.02 7.25
C LEU A 56 2.62 1.81 6.41
N PHE A 57 2.02 0.80 7.05
CA PHE A 57 1.69 -0.52 6.49
C PHE A 57 2.95 -1.32 6.05
N CYS A 58 4.13 -0.97 6.56
CA CYS A 58 5.41 -1.51 6.09
C CYS A 58 5.94 -2.67 6.92
N ASN A 59 5.68 -2.67 8.25
CA ASN A 59 6.30 -3.57 9.23
C ASN A 59 5.34 -4.64 9.77
N PRO A 60 4.76 -5.52 8.94
CA PRO A 60 3.82 -6.53 9.42
C PRO A 60 4.45 -7.54 10.36
N LEU A 61 5.77 -7.77 10.28
CA LEU A 61 6.54 -8.68 11.14
C LEU A 61 7.03 -8.02 12.43
N GLY A 62 6.65 -6.75 12.67
CA GLY A 62 7.15 -5.96 13.80
C GLY A 62 8.52 -5.35 13.57
N HIS A 63 8.92 -4.50 14.50
CA HIS A 63 10.19 -3.78 14.48
C HIS A 63 11.33 -4.59 15.08
N GLY A 64 12.56 -4.32 14.62
CA GLY A 64 13.78 -4.88 15.21
C GLY A 64 13.99 -6.38 14.96
N ARG A 65 13.53 -6.91 13.81
CA ARG A 65 13.76 -8.30 13.39
C ARG A 65 15.23 -8.51 13.05
N ARG A 66 15.94 -9.23 13.92
CA ARG A 66 17.37 -9.44 13.78
C ARG A 66 17.72 -10.26 12.54
N GLU A 67 16.89 -11.22 12.18
CA GLU A 67 17.07 -12.08 11.00
C GLU A 67 17.19 -11.24 9.73
N ILE A 68 16.39 -10.17 9.60
CA ILE A 68 16.44 -9.25 8.45
C ILE A 68 17.71 -8.40 8.51
N THR A 69 18.03 -7.84 9.69
CA THR A 69 19.21 -6.99 9.86
C THR A 69 20.49 -7.78 9.59
N GLU A 70 20.61 -8.98 10.10
CA GLU A 70 21.77 -9.87 9.91
C GLU A 70 21.92 -10.29 8.43
N ALA A 71 20.82 -10.59 7.74
CA ALA A 71 20.84 -10.90 6.31
C ALA A 71 21.33 -9.70 5.47
N VAL A 72 20.85 -8.49 5.78
CA VAL A 72 21.29 -7.25 5.11
C VAL A 72 22.77 -6.97 5.37
N THR A 73 23.22 -7.07 6.63
CA THR A 73 24.63 -6.84 6.98
C THR A 73 25.54 -7.81 6.26
N LYS A 74 25.23 -9.10 6.31
CA LYS A 74 26.00 -10.14 5.60
C LYS A 74 26.06 -9.90 4.08
N GLN A 75 24.96 -9.41 3.52
CA GLN A 75 24.94 -9.10 2.09
C GLN A 75 25.80 -7.89 1.74
N LEU A 76 25.76 -6.83 2.54
CA LEU A 76 26.58 -5.64 2.35
C LEU A 76 28.07 -5.95 2.46
N ASP A 77 28.47 -6.82 3.39
CA ASP A 77 29.87 -7.27 3.52
C ASP A 77 30.34 -8.08 2.31
N LYS A 78 29.43 -8.76 1.60
CA LYS A 78 29.74 -9.60 0.44
C LYS A 78 29.67 -8.85 -0.88
N LEU A 79 28.60 -8.11 -1.09
CA LEU A 79 28.31 -7.37 -2.32
C LEU A 79 27.29 -6.29 -1.99
N ASP A 80 27.72 -5.05 -1.93
CA ASP A 80 26.92 -3.87 -1.60
C ASP A 80 26.05 -3.41 -2.76
N TYR A 81 26.60 -3.44 -3.97
CA TYR A 81 25.93 -3.03 -5.20
C TYR A 81 26.28 -3.93 -6.38
N CYS A 82 25.29 -4.21 -7.22
CA CYS A 82 25.47 -4.84 -8.53
C CYS A 82 24.63 -4.05 -9.53
N GLN A 83 25.24 -3.67 -10.64
CA GLN A 83 24.54 -3.00 -11.73
C GLN A 83 23.40 -3.89 -12.26
N PRO A 84 22.15 -3.40 -12.36
CA PRO A 84 21.04 -4.23 -12.82
C PRO A 84 20.86 -4.27 -14.35
N PHE A 85 21.70 -3.53 -15.10
CA PHE A 85 21.62 -3.43 -16.57
C PHE A 85 22.66 -4.34 -17.20
N ASN A 86 22.21 -5.41 -17.88
CA ASN A 86 23.03 -6.47 -18.48
C ASN A 86 23.99 -7.16 -17.50
N GLN A 87 23.77 -7.01 -16.19
CA GLN A 87 24.45 -7.70 -15.11
C GLN A 87 23.42 -8.08 -14.05
N GLY A 88 23.79 -8.92 -13.12
CA GLY A 88 22.92 -9.36 -12.05
C GLY A 88 23.64 -10.22 -11.03
N PHE A 89 22.98 -10.59 -9.95
CA PHE A 89 23.49 -11.54 -8.98
C PHE A 89 22.41 -12.58 -8.63
N GLY A 90 22.83 -13.76 -8.22
CA GLY A 90 21.95 -14.93 -8.06
C GLY A 90 20.76 -14.69 -7.11
N GLY A 91 20.94 -13.85 -6.06
CA GLY A 91 19.90 -13.56 -5.09
C GLY A 91 18.65 -12.88 -5.70
N SER A 92 18.83 -12.02 -6.73
CA SER A 92 17.69 -11.38 -7.39
C SER A 92 16.81 -12.38 -8.13
N PHE A 93 17.41 -13.37 -8.79
CA PHE A 93 16.68 -14.45 -9.47
C PHE A 93 16.02 -15.40 -8.47
N GLU A 94 16.69 -15.72 -7.36
CA GLU A 94 16.10 -16.51 -6.27
C GLU A 94 14.85 -15.82 -5.70
N LEU A 95 14.95 -14.53 -5.38
CA LEU A 95 13.82 -13.76 -4.87
C LEU A 95 12.67 -13.72 -5.89
N ALA A 96 12.96 -13.51 -7.19
CA ALA A 96 11.96 -13.52 -8.24
C ALA A 96 11.20 -14.85 -8.28
N THR A 97 11.92 -15.97 -8.21
CA THR A 97 11.32 -17.31 -8.15
C THR A 97 10.42 -17.49 -6.91
N ARG A 98 10.85 -16.99 -5.74
CA ARG A 98 10.05 -17.10 -4.50
C ARG A 98 8.79 -16.23 -4.56
N ILE A 99 8.87 -15.03 -5.13
CA ILE A 99 7.71 -14.16 -5.34
C ILE A 99 6.74 -14.82 -6.33
N ALA A 100 7.21 -15.26 -7.49
CA ALA A 100 6.41 -15.93 -8.52
C ALA A 100 5.64 -17.14 -7.97
N LYS A 101 6.21 -17.91 -7.04
CA LYS A 101 5.52 -19.04 -6.38
C LYS A 101 4.36 -18.61 -5.46
N LYS A 102 4.32 -17.34 -5.03
CA LYS A 102 3.28 -16.81 -4.13
C LYS A 102 2.23 -15.97 -4.86
N THR A 103 2.56 -15.43 -6.04
CA THR A 103 1.61 -14.68 -6.88
C THR A 103 0.55 -15.60 -7.47
N PRO A 104 -0.69 -15.12 -7.72
CA PRO A 104 -1.76 -15.93 -8.30
C PRO A 104 -1.55 -16.15 -9.81
N GLY A 105 -2.04 -17.29 -10.29
CA GLY A 105 -2.05 -17.62 -11.73
C GLY A 105 -0.65 -17.68 -12.33
N ASP A 106 -0.47 -17.01 -13.44
CA ASP A 106 0.74 -16.94 -14.26
C ASP A 106 1.50 -15.60 -14.14
N LEU A 107 1.34 -14.90 -13.03
CA LEU A 107 2.08 -13.66 -12.71
C LEU A 107 3.55 -13.97 -12.34
N ASN A 108 4.28 -14.55 -13.27
CA ASN A 108 5.60 -15.16 -13.06
C ASN A 108 6.79 -14.26 -13.41
N LYS A 109 6.56 -13.12 -14.09
CA LYS A 109 7.62 -12.22 -14.52
C LYS A 109 7.76 -11.07 -13.55
N ILE A 110 8.89 -11.02 -12.88
CA ILE A 110 9.15 -10.11 -11.76
C ILE A 110 10.11 -9.00 -12.19
N PHE A 111 9.67 -7.76 -12.04
CA PHE A 111 10.47 -6.57 -12.30
C PHE A 111 10.66 -5.79 -10.98
N TYR A 112 11.91 -5.54 -10.59
CA TYR A 112 12.22 -4.79 -9.37
C TYR A 112 12.26 -3.29 -9.60
N THR A 113 11.72 -2.56 -8.62
CA THR A 113 11.74 -1.10 -8.55
C THR A 113 12.15 -0.63 -7.16
N ILE A 114 12.07 0.67 -6.86
CA ILE A 114 12.57 1.24 -5.60
C ILE A 114 11.47 1.37 -4.54
N CYS A 115 10.22 1.54 -4.95
CA CYS A 115 9.07 1.72 -4.04
C CYS A 115 7.75 1.50 -4.78
N GLY A 116 6.61 1.62 -4.08
CA GLY A 116 5.27 1.48 -4.69
C GLY A 116 5.01 2.48 -5.81
N SER A 117 5.45 3.74 -5.68
CA SER A 117 5.26 4.76 -6.73
C SER A 117 5.97 4.39 -8.02
N THR A 118 7.20 3.89 -7.93
CA THR A 118 7.96 3.41 -9.10
C THR A 118 7.44 2.09 -9.64
N ALA A 119 6.85 1.24 -8.80
CA ALA A 119 6.20 0.01 -9.26
C ALA A 119 4.96 0.33 -10.12
N VAL A 120 4.12 1.27 -9.70
CA VAL A 120 2.96 1.70 -10.49
C VAL A 120 3.40 2.39 -11.79
N GLU A 121 4.40 3.26 -11.75
CA GLU A 121 4.96 3.89 -12.95
C GLU A 121 5.48 2.84 -13.95
N THR A 122 6.10 1.79 -13.45
CA THR A 122 6.58 0.65 -14.25
C THR A 122 5.42 -0.14 -14.84
N ALA A 123 4.36 -0.42 -14.06
CA ALA A 123 3.17 -1.12 -14.54
C ALA A 123 2.47 -0.35 -15.68
N ILE A 124 2.38 1.00 -15.57
CA ILE A 124 1.88 1.87 -16.64
C ILE A 124 2.72 1.72 -17.91
N LYS A 125 4.06 1.77 -17.79
CA LYS A 125 4.97 1.64 -18.93
C LYS A 125 4.95 0.25 -19.57
N ILE A 126 4.87 -0.81 -18.76
CA ILE A 126 4.71 -2.19 -19.25
C ILE A 126 3.40 -2.33 -20.02
N SER A 127 2.30 -1.76 -19.54
CA SER A 127 1.00 -1.80 -20.24
C SER A 127 1.08 -1.14 -21.62
N ILE A 128 1.73 0.02 -21.71
CA ILE A 128 1.94 0.72 -23.00
C ILE A 128 2.83 -0.12 -23.92
N ALA A 129 3.93 -0.67 -23.41
CA ALA A 129 4.86 -1.48 -24.18
C ALA A 129 4.18 -2.75 -24.72
N TYR A 130 3.39 -3.43 -23.91
CA TYR A 130 2.60 -4.61 -24.29
C TYR A 130 1.65 -4.31 -25.46
N HIS A 131 0.82 -3.29 -25.32
CA HIS A 131 -0.14 -2.94 -26.39
C HIS A 131 0.58 -2.50 -27.67
N ARG A 132 1.69 -1.77 -27.54
CA ARG A 132 2.52 -1.42 -28.69
C ARG A 132 3.10 -2.66 -29.37
N ALA A 133 3.62 -3.62 -28.62
CA ALA A 133 4.12 -4.89 -29.14
C ALA A 133 3.04 -5.69 -29.88
N LYS A 134 1.79 -5.62 -29.42
CA LYS A 134 0.62 -6.22 -30.08
C LYS A 134 0.08 -5.41 -31.27
N GLY A 135 0.78 -4.37 -31.73
CA GLY A 135 0.31 -3.50 -32.83
C GLY A 135 -0.83 -2.56 -32.44
N GLN A 136 -1.13 -2.44 -31.14
CA GLN A 136 -2.24 -1.65 -30.60
C GLN A 136 -1.74 -0.36 -29.93
N GLY A 137 -0.79 0.35 -30.54
CA GLY A 137 -0.19 1.57 -29.98
C GLY A 137 -1.15 2.73 -29.73
N HIS A 138 -2.40 2.63 -30.19
CA HIS A 138 -3.51 3.56 -29.92
C HIS A 138 -4.11 3.37 -28.52
N ARG A 139 -3.84 2.26 -27.82
CA ARG A 139 -4.24 2.03 -26.43
C ARG A 139 -3.30 2.77 -25.48
N PHE A 140 -3.65 4.00 -25.10
CA PHE A 140 -2.85 4.85 -24.21
C PHE A 140 -3.65 5.42 -23.03
N ARG A 141 -4.97 5.21 -23.00
CA ARG A 141 -5.83 5.66 -21.92
C ARG A 141 -5.71 4.74 -20.71
N PHE A 142 -5.86 5.32 -19.53
CA PHE A 142 -5.91 4.57 -18.28
C PHE A 142 -7.19 4.91 -17.51
N VAL A 143 -7.65 3.95 -16.73
CA VAL A 143 -8.79 4.13 -15.82
C VAL A 143 -8.32 3.85 -14.41
N GLY A 144 -8.47 4.83 -13.53
CA GLY A 144 -8.26 4.71 -12.10
C GLY A 144 -9.59 4.75 -11.33
N ARG A 145 -9.50 4.98 -10.02
CA ARG A 145 -10.68 5.08 -9.15
C ARG A 145 -10.57 6.30 -8.25
N GLU A 146 -11.67 7.03 -8.07
CA GLU A 146 -11.76 8.09 -7.05
C GLU A 146 -11.30 7.57 -5.69
N ARG A 147 -10.59 8.40 -4.93
CA ARG A 147 -9.99 8.01 -3.64
C ARG A 147 -8.99 6.85 -3.75
N GLY A 148 -8.49 6.50 -4.94
CA GLY A 148 -7.35 5.59 -5.12
C GLY A 148 -6.04 6.29 -4.80
N TYR A 149 -5.05 5.57 -4.28
CA TYR A 149 -3.70 6.08 -4.05
C TYR A 149 -2.67 5.09 -4.60
N HIS A 150 -1.93 5.52 -5.60
CA HIS A 150 -0.97 4.69 -6.32
C HIS A 150 0.47 5.20 -6.28
N GLY A 151 0.73 6.22 -5.45
CA GLY A 151 2.05 6.83 -5.32
C GLY A 151 2.09 8.28 -5.77
N MET A 152 3.30 8.86 -5.87
CA MET A 152 3.51 10.29 -6.12
C MET A 152 4.28 10.63 -7.40
N ASN A 153 4.71 9.63 -8.20
CA ASN A 153 5.18 9.88 -9.55
C ASN A 153 4.01 10.40 -10.41
N ILE A 154 4.30 11.09 -11.51
CA ILE A 154 3.27 11.77 -12.31
C ILE A 154 2.22 10.76 -12.82
N GLY A 155 2.64 9.61 -13.38
CA GLY A 155 1.71 8.57 -13.81
C GLY A 155 0.87 8.03 -12.64
N ALA A 156 1.51 7.67 -11.54
CA ALA A 156 0.84 7.18 -10.34
C ALA A 156 -0.14 8.21 -9.73
N THR A 157 0.22 9.50 -9.71
CA THR A 157 -0.68 10.59 -9.28
C THR A 157 -1.86 10.74 -10.23
N THR A 158 -1.62 10.60 -11.53
CA THR A 158 -2.65 10.76 -12.56
C THR A 158 -3.72 9.67 -12.48
N VAL A 159 -3.32 8.41 -12.33
CA VAL A 159 -4.27 7.29 -12.16
C VAL A 159 -4.86 7.22 -10.75
N GLY A 160 -4.26 7.92 -9.80
CA GLY A 160 -4.79 8.08 -8.45
C GLY A 160 -5.99 9.03 -8.40
N GLY A 161 -6.81 8.89 -7.35
CA GLY A 161 -8.03 9.69 -7.17
C GLY A 161 -8.04 10.51 -5.87
N MET A 162 -6.88 10.78 -5.27
CA MET A 162 -6.78 11.66 -4.10
C MET A 162 -6.89 13.13 -4.54
N ILE A 163 -8.00 13.77 -4.18
CA ILE A 163 -8.37 15.12 -4.63
C ILE A 163 -7.25 16.14 -4.46
N ASN A 164 -6.59 16.18 -3.30
CA ASN A 164 -5.55 17.17 -3.04
C ASN A 164 -4.29 16.94 -3.89
N ASN A 165 -3.91 15.68 -4.14
CA ASN A 165 -2.78 15.35 -4.99
C ASN A 165 -3.05 15.75 -6.44
N VAL A 166 -4.24 15.39 -6.95
CA VAL A 166 -4.68 15.72 -8.31
C VAL A 166 -4.75 17.24 -8.51
N LYS A 167 -5.38 17.98 -7.58
CA LYS A 167 -5.48 19.45 -7.67
C LYS A 167 -4.11 20.13 -7.64
N THR A 168 -3.20 19.68 -6.79
CA THR A 168 -1.89 20.31 -6.64
C THR A 168 -1.04 20.16 -7.89
N PHE A 169 -1.13 19.05 -8.60
CA PHE A 169 -0.29 18.73 -9.76
C PHE A 169 -1.08 18.70 -11.09
N ALA A 170 -2.27 19.29 -11.13
CA ALA A 170 -3.19 19.20 -12.28
C ALA A 170 -2.55 19.58 -13.63
N SER A 171 -1.61 20.52 -13.64
CA SER A 171 -0.97 21.02 -14.87
C SER A 171 -0.01 20.04 -15.55
N VAL A 172 0.43 18.98 -14.84
CA VAL A 172 1.41 18.00 -15.34
C VAL A 172 0.88 16.58 -15.40
N LEU A 173 -0.39 16.38 -15.14
CA LEU A 173 -0.99 15.05 -15.18
C LEU A 173 -1.07 14.51 -16.61
N MET A 174 -0.94 13.21 -16.78
CA MET A 174 -1.03 12.55 -18.08
C MET A 174 -2.44 12.74 -18.68
N PRO A 175 -2.57 13.02 -19.99
CA PRO A 175 -3.85 13.07 -20.65
C PRO A 175 -4.49 11.69 -20.78
N GLY A 176 -5.81 11.65 -20.98
CA GLY A 176 -6.53 10.42 -21.31
C GLY A 176 -6.83 9.50 -20.13
N VAL A 177 -6.70 9.97 -18.88
CA VAL A 177 -7.07 9.21 -17.70
C VAL A 177 -8.48 9.55 -17.24
N GLN A 178 -9.26 8.52 -16.91
CA GLN A 178 -10.61 8.60 -16.36
C GLN A 178 -10.66 7.93 -14.99
N HIS A 179 -11.65 8.29 -14.17
CA HIS A 179 -11.81 7.71 -12.84
C HIS A 179 -13.22 7.15 -12.67
N MET A 180 -13.31 5.92 -12.18
CA MET A 180 -14.54 5.33 -11.66
C MET A 180 -14.87 5.91 -10.29
N ARG A 181 -16.12 5.85 -9.87
CA ARG A 181 -16.52 6.16 -8.50
C ARG A 181 -15.80 5.29 -7.48
N HIS A 182 -15.60 5.81 -6.26
CA HIS A 182 -15.08 5.02 -5.15
C HIS A 182 -16.15 4.05 -4.61
N THR A 183 -15.72 3.00 -3.90
CA THR A 183 -16.59 1.90 -3.42
C THR A 183 -17.21 2.14 -2.04
N HIS A 184 -17.03 3.29 -1.43
CA HIS A 184 -17.58 3.58 -0.10
C HIS A 184 -18.90 4.35 -0.21
N LEU A 185 -20.01 3.64 -0.04
CA LEU A 185 -21.37 4.21 -0.06
C LEU A 185 -21.87 4.54 1.36
N PRO A 186 -22.81 5.47 1.52
CA PRO A 186 -23.37 5.83 2.82
C PRO A 186 -24.00 4.66 3.58
N GLU A 187 -24.63 3.72 2.88
CA GLU A 187 -25.23 2.50 3.43
C GLU A 187 -24.22 1.46 3.91
N HIS A 188 -22.95 1.60 3.55
CA HIS A 188 -21.89 0.70 4.00
C HIS A 188 -21.33 1.04 5.40
N LYS A 189 -21.91 2.03 6.09
CA LYS A 189 -21.50 2.38 7.45
C LYS A 189 -21.66 1.18 8.38
N PHE A 190 -20.61 0.92 9.17
CA PHE A 190 -20.57 -0.18 10.16
C PHE A 190 -20.70 -1.60 9.58
N VAL A 191 -20.53 -1.78 8.27
CA VAL A 191 -20.48 -3.11 7.66
C VAL A 191 -19.14 -3.76 7.97
N LYS A 192 -19.18 -4.99 8.52
CA LYS A 192 -18.00 -5.84 8.71
C LYS A 192 -17.68 -6.59 7.41
N GLY A 193 -16.44 -6.50 6.96
CA GLY A 193 -16.01 -7.18 5.73
C GLY A 193 -16.54 -6.52 4.45
N GLN A 194 -16.82 -7.34 3.44
CA GLN A 194 -17.32 -6.86 2.14
C GLN A 194 -18.82 -6.49 2.24
N PRO A 195 -19.20 -5.28 1.78
CA PRO A 195 -20.61 -4.95 1.59
C PRO A 195 -21.29 -5.89 0.58
N GLU A 196 -22.54 -6.22 0.82
CA GLU A 196 -23.34 -7.09 -0.06
C GLU A 196 -23.81 -6.34 -1.34
N THR A 197 -23.96 -5.01 -1.27
CA THR A 197 -24.47 -4.16 -2.36
C THR A 197 -23.37 -3.26 -2.90
N GLY A 198 -23.49 -2.82 -4.18
CA GLY A 198 -22.58 -1.87 -4.81
C GLY A 198 -21.61 -2.50 -5.83
N ALA A 199 -21.79 -3.78 -6.19
CA ALA A 199 -21.01 -4.39 -7.27
C ALA A 199 -21.23 -3.69 -8.63
N ASP A 200 -22.41 -3.11 -8.84
CA ASP A 200 -22.79 -2.34 -10.00
C ASP A 200 -21.94 -1.08 -10.23
N MET A 201 -21.22 -0.59 -9.22
CA MET A 201 -20.24 0.49 -9.40
C MET A 201 -19.10 0.12 -10.36
N ALA A 202 -18.87 -1.17 -10.61
CA ALA A 202 -17.92 -1.63 -11.63
C ALA A 202 -18.37 -1.27 -13.06
N GLU A 203 -19.68 -1.04 -13.29
CA GLU A 203 -20.21 -0.60 -14.59
C GLU A 203 -19.72 0.81 -14.99
N ASP A 204 -19.12 1.56 -14.07
CA ASP A 204 -18.44 2.79 -14.45
C ASP A 204 -17.32 2.53 -15.47
N LEU A 205 -16.62 1.39 -15.38
CA LEU A 205 -15.61 1.00 -16.37
C LEU A 205 -16.24 0.69 -17.73
N GLU A 206 -17.37 -0.01 -17.77
CA GLU A 206 -18.12 -0.28 -18.99
C GLU A 206 -18.56 1.03 -19.65
N ARG A 207 -19.13 1.96 -18.86
CA ARG A 207 -19.57 3.28 -19.35
C ARG A 207 -18.39 4.09 -19.91
N ILE A 208 -17.23 4.06 -19.24
CA ILE A 208 -16.01 4.72 -19.74
C ILE A 208 -15.55 4.08 -21.05
N ALA A 209 -15.55 2.73 -21.12
CA ALA A 209 -15.17 2.00 -22.34
C ALA A 209 -16.12 2.33 -23.52
N MET A 210 -17.41 2.43 -23.27
CA MET A 210 -18.38 2.85 -24.30
C MET A 210 -18.16 4.28 -24.79
N ASN A 211 -17.83 5.22 -23.89
CA ASN A 211 -17.67 6.64 -24.24
C ASN A 211 -16.36 6.95 -24.96
N PHE A 212 -15.28 6.23 -24.65
CA PHE A 212 -13.94 6.53 -25.16
C PHE A 212 -13.38 5.46 -26.12
N GLY A 213 -14.15 4.39 -26.38
CA GLY A 213 -13.69 3.20 -27.06
C GLY A 213 -12.86 2.32 -26.15
N GLY A 214 -13.35 1.10 -25.82
CA GLY A 214 -12.62 0.16 -24.98
C GLY A 214 -11.26 -0.22 -25.57
N GLU A 215 -11.17 -0.22 -26.90
CA GLU A 215 -9.95 -0.46 -27.68
C GLU A 215 -8.89 0.64 -27.53
N ASN A 216 -9.22 1.80 -26.97
CA ASN A 216 -8.28 2.89 -26.68
C ASN A 216 -7.75 2.86 -25.25
N ILE A 217 -8.28 1.96 -24.39
CA ILE A 217 -7.88 1.87 -22.98
C ILE A 217 -6.79 0.80 -22.84
N ALA A 218 -5.64 1.21 -22.29
CA ALA A 218 -4.52 0.32 -22.04
C ALA A 218 -4.74 -0.52 -20.78
N ALA A 219 -5.09 0.13 -19.67
CA ALA A 219 -5.28 -0.57 -18.40
C ALA A 219 -6.26 0.14 -17.47
N CYS A 220 -6.88 -0.66 -16.60
CA CYS A 220 -7.60 -0.23 -15.40
C CYS A 220 -6.76 -0.60 -14.17
N ILE A 221 -6.50 0.36 -13.28
CA ILE A 221 -5.76 0.15 -12.04
C ILE A 221 -6.63 0.39 -10.82
N VAL A 222 -6.62 -0.55 -9.88
CA VAL A 222 -7.31 -0.43 -8.58
C VAL A 222 -6.50 -1.08 -7.47
N GLU A 223 -6.61 -0.53 -6.26
CA GLU A 223 -6.26 -1.27 -5.05
C GLU A 223 -7.40 -2.26 -4.77
N PRO A 224 -7.15 -3.57 -4.48
CA PRO A 224 -8.20 -4.48 -4.03
C PRO A 224 -8.99 -3.91 -2.84
N ILE A 225 -8.29 -3.32 -1.86
CA ILE A 225 -8.85 -2.46 -0.82
C ILE A 225 -8.10 -1.13 -0.86
N ALA A 226 -8.81 -0.01 -1.04
CA ALA A 226 -8.18 1.31 -1.03
C ALA A 226 -7.73 1.68 0.40
N GLY A 227 -6.47 1.37 0.71
CA GLY A 227 -5.93 1.45 2.06
C GLY A 227 -5.69 2.88 2.53
N SER A 228 -4.87 3.63 1.81
CA SER A 228 -4.39 4.96 2.21
C SER A 228 -5.47 6.02 2.36
N THR A 229 -6.59 5.87 1.68
CA THR A 229 -7.69 6.83 1.63
C THR A 229 -8.84 6.49 2.58
N GLY A 230 -8.63 5.52 3.47
CA GLY A 230 -9.57 5.23 4.54
C GLY A 230 -10.08 3.79 4.60
N THR A 231 -9.35 2.83 4.08
CA THR A 231 -9.71 1.40 4.10
C THR A 231 -11.07 1.15 3.46
N LEU A 232 -11.18 1.46 2.16
CA LEU A 232 -12.42 1.30 1.40
C LEU A 232 -12.52 -0.11 0.87
N ILE A 233 -13.45 -0.89 1.44
CA ILE A 233 -13.62 -2.30 1.12
C ILE A 233 -14.43 -2.43 -0.18
N PRO A 234 -14.02 -3.27 -1.15
CA PRO A 234 -14.80 -3.50 -2.35
C PRO A 234 -16.06 -4.31 -2.00
N PRO A 235 -17.23 -3.97 -2.54
CA PRO A 235 -18.44 -4.82 -2.43
C PRO A 235 -18.21 -6.21 -3.02
N LYS A 236 -18.96 -7.20 -2.56
CA LYS A 236 -18.95 -8.54 -3.14
C LYS A 236 -19.25 -8.48 -4.64
N GLY A 237 -18.44 -9.15 -5.44
CA GLY A 237 -18.58 -9.18 -6.90
C GLY A 237 -17.99 -7.99 -7.67
N TYR A 238 -17.67 -6.87 -7.00
CA TYR A 238 -17.13 -5.68 -7.67
C TYR A 238 -15.83 -5.97 -8.46
N LEU A 239 -14.82 -6.57 -7.82
CA LEU A 239 -13.54 -6.88 -8.47
C LEU A 239 -13.70 -7.92 -9.58
N LYS A 240 -14.57 -8.92 -9.38
CA LYS A 240 -14.91 -9.91 -10.41
C LYS A 240 -15.53 -9.23 -11.64
N ARG A 241 -16.46 -8.31 -11.43
CA ARG A 241 -17.10 -7.58 -12.51
C ARG A 241 -16.11 -6.68 -13.26
N LEU A 242 -15.16 -6.04 -12.57
CA LEU A 242 -14.08 -5.31 -13.24
C LEU A 242 -13.24 -6.21 -14.14
N ARG A 243 -12.90 -7.43 -13.68
CA ARG A 243 -12.17 -8.41 -14.49
C ARG A 243 -12.93 -8.77 -15.77
N GLU A 244 -14.23 -9.07 -15.65
CA GLU A 244 -15.10 -9.40 -16.78
C GLU A 244 -15.16 -8.26 -17.82
N ILE A 245 -15.26 -7.01 -17.37
CA ILE A 245 -15.26 -5.85 -18.27
C ILE A 245 -13.89 -5.67 -18.93
N CYS A 246 -12.80 -5.82 -18.18
CA CYS A 246 -11.45 -5.76 -18.74
C CYS A 246 -11.25 -6.81 -19.83
N ASP A 247 -11.65 -8.07 -19.57
CA ASP A 247 -11.56 -9.16 -20.54
C ASP A 247 -12.36 -8.88 -21.81
N LYS A 248 -13.59 -8.39 -21.65
CA LYS A 248 -14.47 -8.03 -22.77
C LYS A 248 -13.85 -7.02 -23.74
N HIS A 249 -13.13 -6.04 -23.20
CA HIS A 249 -12.56 -4.93 -23.98
C HIS A 249 -11.06 -5.06 -24.26
N GLY A 250 -10.40 -6.13 -23.80
CA GLY A 250 -8.96 -6.31 -23.90
C GLY A 250 -8.15 -5.26 -23.10
N ILE A 251 -8.69 -4.78 -21.99
CA ILE A 251 -8.08 -3.83 -21.06
C ILE A 251 -7.26 -4.62 -20.03
N LEU A 252 -6.01 -4.26 -19.81
CA LEU A 252 -5.23 -4.89 -18.74
C LEU A 252 -5.77 -4.47 -17.35
N LEU A 253 -5.96 -5.43 -16.46
CA LEU A 253 -6.29 -5.16 -15.06
C LEU A 253 -5.02 -5.14 -14.22
N ILE A 254 -4.76 -4.01 -13.55
CA ILE A 254 -3.64 -3.85 -12.63
C ILE A 254 -4.20 -3.82 -11.20
N PHE A 255 -3.72 -4.73 -10.35
CA PHE A 255 -3.96 -4.65 -8.91
C PHE A 255 -2.77 -3.99 -8.22
N ASP A 256 -3.03 -2.87 -7.55
CA ASP A 256 -2.07 -2.27 -6.64
C ASP A 256 -2.17 -2.95 -5.27
N GLU A 257 -1.29 -3.91 -5.04
CA GLU A 257 -1.18 -4.71 -3.83
C GLU A 257 -0.11 -4.17 -2.86
N VAL A 258 0.28 -2.93 -3.02
CA VAL A 258 1.32 -2.30 -2.18
C VAL A 258 0.92 -2.28 -0.69
N ILE A 259 -0.38 -2.25 -0.38
CA ILE A 259 -0.90 -2.36 1.00
C ILE A 259 -1.51 -3.73 1.27
N THR A 260 -2.34 -4.23 0.36
CA THR A 260 -3.11 -5.47 0.54
C THR A 260 -2.24 -6.73 0.46
N GLY A 261 -1.13 -6.66 -0.25
CA GLY A 261 -0.19 -7.76 -0.39
C GLY A 261 0.53 -8.15 0.91
N TRP A 262 1.11 -9.33 0.86
CA TRP A 262 1.92 -9.91 1.94
C TRP A 262 1.16 -10.12 3.25
N GLY A 263 -0.09 -10.61 3.17
CA GLY A 263 -0.84 -11.09 4.33
C GLY A 263 -1.85 -10.13 4.93
N ARG A 264 -1.97 -8.88 4.46
CA ARG A 264 -2.85 -7.88 5.07
C ARG A 264 -4.33 -8.28 5.04
N THR A 265 -4.75 -9.03 4.04
CA THR A 265 -6.13 -9.56 3.91
C THR A 265 -6.33 -10.92 4.57
N GLY A 266 -5.25 -11.58 5.02
CA GLY A 266 -5.25 -12.95 5.52
C GLY A 266 -4.77 -13.99 4.49
N SER A 267 -4.72 -13.62 3.21
CA SER A 267 -4.06 -14.36 2.12
C SER A 267 -2.78 -13.66 1.70
N ALA A 268 -1.91 -14.31 0.94
CA ALA A 268 -0.66 -13.68 0.48
C ALA A 268 -0.95 -12.36 -0.25
N PHE A 269 -1.99 -12.33 -1.06
CA PHE A 269 -2.44 -11.15 -1.82
C PHE A 269 -3.96 -11.02 -1.81
N GLY A 270 -4.45 -9.78 -1.97
CA GLY A 270 -5.87 -9.49 -2.15
C GLY A 270 -6.45 -10.17 -3.39
N ALA A 271 -5.66 -10.33 -4.45
CA ALA A 271 -6.05 -11.08 -5.64
C ALA A 271 -6.53 -12.50 -5.31
N GLN A 272 -5.78 -13.23 -4.46
CA GLN A 272 -6.15 -14.57 -4.00
C GLN A 272 -7.34 -14.53 -3.05
N GLU A 273 -7.36 -13.54 -2.14
CA GLU A 273 -8.46 -13.40 -1.16
C GLU A 273 -9.80 -13.17 -1.82
N PHE A 274 -9.85 -12.35 -2.86
CA PHE A 274 -11.07 -12.03 -3.58
C PHE A 274 -11.31 -12.89 -4.83
N GLY A 275 -10.42 -13.85 -5.12
CA GLY A 275 -10.57 -14.80 -6.23
C GLY A 275 -10.52 -14.13 -7.62
N VAL A 276 -9.73 -13.08 -7.79
CA VAL A 276 -9.58 -12.34 -9.05
C VAL A 276 -8.10 -12.18 -9.39
N THR A 277 -7.68 -12.75 -10.52
CA THR A 277 -6.28 -12.64 -11.00
C THR A 277 -6.15 -11.43 -11.92
N PRO A 278 -5.32 -10.44 -11.59
CA PRO A 278 -5.01 -9.32 -12.49
C PRO A 278 -4.00 -9.74 -13.57
N ASP A 279 -3.76 -8.87 -14.54
CA ASP A 279 -2.72 -9.07 -15.55
C ASP A 279 -1.36 -8.56 -15.08
N ILE A 280 -1.38 -7.53 -14.23
CA ILE A 280 -0.19 -6.94 -13.60
C ILE A 280 -0.52 -6.68 -12.13
N MET A 281 0.48 -6.88 -11.25
CA MET A 281 0.36 -6.62 -9.82
C MET A 281 1.55 -5.83 -9.32
N THR A 282 1.32 -4.79 -8.51
CA THR A 282 2.39 -4.01 -7.88
C THR A 282 2.49 -4.29 -6.39
N MET A 283 3.71 -4.37 -5.88
CA MET A 283 4.03 -4.66 -4.47
C MET A 283 5.12 -3.73 -3.96
N ALA A 284 5.16 -3.50 -2.66
CA ALA A 284 6.24 -2.78 -1.95
C ALA A 284 6.13 -3.05 -0.43
N LYS A 285 6.48 -2.05 0.40
CA LYS A 285 6.24 -2.01 1.86
C LYS A 285 6.65 -3.30 2.59
N ALA A 286 5.68 -4.19 2.81
CA ALA A 286 5.88 -5.45 3.51
C ALA A 286 6.87 -6.40 2.80
N THR A 287 7.15 -6.19 1.52
CA THR A 287 8.14 -6.98 0.76
C THR A 287 9.48 -7.08 1.48
N THR A 288 9.90 -6.00 2.16
CA THR A 288 11.15 -5.93 2.95
C THR A 288 10.91 -5.63 4.42
N ASN A 289 9.67 -5.78 4.91
CA ASN A 289 9.27 -5.32 6.24
C ASN A 289 9.65 -3.85 6.50
N GLY A 290 9.70 -3.01 5.46
CA GLY A 290 10.05 -1.60 5.54
C GLY A 290 11.51 -1.28 5.87
N VAL A 291 12.40 -2.27 5.93
CA VAL A 291 13.80 -2.09 6.33
C VAL A 291 14.63 -1.44 5.23
N ILE A 292 14.47 -1.91 3.99
CA ILE A 292 15.13 -1.36 2.79
C ILE A 292 14.07 -1.06 1.73
N PRO A 293 14.08 0.12 1.08
CA PRO A 293 13.15 0.43 0.00
C PRO A 293 13.23 -0.59 -1.14
N MET A 294 12.07 -1.15 -1.52
CA MET A 294 11.90 -2.02 -2.68
C MET A 294 10.46 -1.95 -3.17
N GLY A 295 10.29 -1.89 -4.48
CA GLY A 295 9.04 -2.14 -5.17
C GLY A 295 9.19 -3.33 -6.10
N VAL A 296 8.09 -3.95 -6.46
CA VAL A 296 8.04 -5.12 -7.33
C VAL A 296 6.81 -4.99 -8.25
N VAL A 297 7.00 -5.33 -9.51
CA VAL A 297 5.91 -5.57 -10.46
C VAL A 297 5.95 -7.04 -10.85
N ALA A 298 4.82 -7.72 -10.72
CA ALA A 298 4.62 -9.05 -11.29
C ALA A 298 3.65 -8.94 -12.46
N CYS A 299 3.97 -9.54 -13.59
CA CYS A 299 3.09 -9.60 -14.75
C CYS A 299 2.99 -11.02 -15.29
N LYS A 300 1.93 -11.25 -16.08
CA LYS A 300 1.71 -12.52 -16.76
C LYS A 300 2.82 -12.81 -17.75
N ASP A 301 3.07 -14.10 -17.99
CA ASP A 301 4.04 -14.56 -18.98
C ASP A 301 3.77 -13.96 -20.35
N GLU A 302 2.52 -13.94 -20.82
CA GLU A 302 2.13 -13.39 -22.13
C GLU A 302 2.52 -11.92 -22.32
N ILE A 303 2.55 -11.11 -21.25
CA ILE A 303 2.95 -9.69 -21.31
C ILE A 303 4.45 -9.57 -21.55
N TYR A 304 5.23 -10.34 -20.83
CA TYR A 304 6.67 -10.38 -21.00
C TYR A 304 7.04 -10.91 -22.39
N ASP A 305 6.49 -12.06 -22.79
CA ASP A 305 6.76 -12.70 -24.07
C ASP A 305 6.41 -11.76 -25.23
N ALA A 306 5.24 -11.09 -25.17
CA ALA A 306 4.86 -10.13 -26.21
C ALA A 306 5.85 -8.97 -26.35
N VAL A 307 6.39 -8.45 -25.23
CA VAL A 307 7.37 -7.35 -25.27
C VAL A 307 8.73 -7.82 -25.76
N THR A 308 9.18 -9.01 -25.35
CA THR A 308 10.49 -9.56 -25.73
C THR A 308 10.49 -10.08 -27.16
N ASP A 309 9.46 -10.79 -27.58
CA ASP A 309 9.38 -11.38 -28.93
C ASP A 309 9.15 -10.34 -30.05
N ALA A 310 8.39 -9.26 -29.73
CA ALA A 310 8.18 -8.17 -30.69
C ALA A 310 9.39 -7.22 -30.82
N SER A 311 10.41 -7.41 -30.01
CA SER A 311 11.60 -6.57 -30.05
C SER A 311 12.38 -6.82 -31.35
N SER A 312 12.52 -5.77 -32.15
CA SER A 312 13.47 -5.72 -33.28
C SER A 312 14.83 -5.16 -32.88
N ALA A 313 15.07 -5.06 -31.59
CA ALA A 313 16.31 -4.54 -31.07
C ALA A 313 17.50 -5.45 -31.47
N PRO A 314 18.66 -4.90 -31.86
CA PRO A 314 19.84 -5.71 -32.12
C PRO A 314 20.32 -6.41 -30.85
N GLU A 315 21.07 -7.49 -31.01
CA GLU A 315 21.69 -8.22 -29.90
C GLU A 315 22.37 -7.25 -28.91
N GLY A 316 22.05 -7.39 -27.62
CA GLY A 316 22.59 -6.55 -26.56
C GLY A 316 21.80 -5.25 -26.29
N ALA A 317 20.78 -4.91 -27.10
CA ALA A 317 19.89 -3.80 -26.81
C ALA A 317 18.70 -4.24 -25.94
N PRO A 318 18.22 -3.38 -25.01
CA PRO A 318 17.07 -3.70 -24.17
C PRO A 318 15.78 -3.84 -24.99
N GLU A 319 14.96 -4.84 -24.71
CA GLU A 319 13.60 -4.98 -25.27
C GLU A 319 12.65 -3.94 -24.68
N LEU A 320 12.83 -3.62 -23.39
CA LEU A 320 12.08 -2.59 -22.66
C LEU A 320 13.05 -1.51 -22.16
N PHE A 321 13.01 -0.31 -22.76
CA PHE A 321 13.85 0.83 -22.37
C PHE A 321 13.36 1.45 -21.03
N HIS A 322 13.43 0.66 -19.97
CA HIS A 322 13.01 1.05 -18.64
C HIS A 322 13.76 0.28 -17.56
N GLY A 323 14.15 0.99 -16.50
CA GLY A 323 14.83 0.45 -15.33
C GLY A 323 15.26 1.56 -14.40
N TYR A 324 15.66 1.20 -13.18
CA TYR A 324 16.19 2.13 -12.17
C TYR A 324 17.55 1.66 -11.72
N THR A 325 18.42 2.61 -11.41
CA THR A 325 19.79 2.32 -10.87
C THR A 325 19.73 1.38 -9.66
N TYR A 326 18.68 1.47 -8.84
CA TYR A 326 18.52 0.67 -7.63
C TYR A 326 17.50 -0.48 -7.77
N SER A 327 17.17 -0.89 -9.01
CA SER A 327 16.30 -2.07 -9.23
C SER A 327 16.95 -3.33 -8.66
N GLY A 328 16.33 -3.91 -7.63
CA GLY A 328 16.79 -5.17 -7.04
C GLY A 328 18.19 -5.15 -6.44
N ILE A 329 18.60 -4.04 -5.78
CA ILE A 329 19.90 -3.95 -5.12
C ILE A 329 20.10 -5.08 -4.10
N PRO A 330 21.33 -5.58 -3.93
CA PRO A 330 21.63 -6.74 -3.10
C PRO A 330 21.09 -6.65 -1.67
N ALA A 331 21.22 -5.51 -1.01
CA ALA A 331 20.71 -5.32 0.36
C ALA A 331 19.18 -5.44 0.47
N ALA A 332 18.44 -4.89 -0.51
CA ALA A 332 16.98 -4.99 -0.53
C ALA A 332 16.52 -6.42 -0.82
N VAL A 333 17.20 -7.11 -1.72
CA VAL A 333 16.95 -8.52 -2.03
C VAL A 333 17.21 -9.40 -0.80
N ALA A 334 18.30 -9.19 -0.08
CA ALA A 334 18.60 -9.93 1.15
C ALA A 334 17.55 -9.71 2.23
N ALA A 335 17.08 -8.45 2.40
CA ALA A 335 15.98 -8.14 3.30
C ALA A 335 14.69 -8.88 2.90
N ALA A 336 14.33 -8.87 1.61
CA ALA A 336 13.14 -9.52 1.10
C ALA A 336 13.20 -11.05 1.23
N LEU A 337 14.35 -11.68 0.96
CA LEU A 337 14.56 -13.12 1.16
C LEU A 337 14.37 -13.51 2.63
N ALA A 338 14.96 -12.76 3.57
CA ALA A 338 14.78 -12.99 4.99
C ALA A 338 13.31 -12.82 5.43
N VAL A 339 12.60 -11.83 4.86
CA VAL A 339 11.16 -11.65 5.08
C VAL A 339 10.36 -12.86 4.59
N GLN A 340 10.68 -13.41 3.40
CA GLN A 340 10.02 -14.60 2.89
C GLN A 340 10.25 -15.81 3.80
N ASP A 341 11.48 -15.98 4.30
CA ASP A 341 11.79 -17.06 5.26
C ASP A 341 10.97 -16.94 6.56
N ILE A 342 10.78 -15.72 7.06
CA ILE A 342 9.97 -15.49 8.26
C ILE A 342 8.48 -15.74 7.97
N PHE A 343 7.95 -15.30 6.82
CA PHE A 343 6.57 -15.58 6.44
C PHE A 343 6.27 -17.08 6.44
N ASP A 344 7.18 -17.87 5.86
CA ASP A 344 7.01 -19.31 5.74
C ASP A 344 7.25 -20.03 7.10
N LYS A 345 8.30 -19.67 7.84
CA LYS A 345 8.66 -20.30 9.12
C LYS A 345 7.63 -20.03 10.23
N GLU A 346 7.07 -18.83 10.29
CA GLU A 346 6.13 -18.42 11.34
C GLU A 346 4.66 -18.50 10.90
N ASP A 347 4.39 -19.02 9.70
CA ASP A 347 3.04 -19.14 9.11
C ASP A 347 2.22 -17.84 9.23
N ILE A 348 2.86 -16.73 8.86
CA ILE A 348 2.39 -15.37 9.13
C ILE A 348 1.03 -15.08 8.49
N PHE A 349 0.75 -15.62 7.29
CA PHE A 349 -0.54 -15.40 6.62
C PHE A 349 -1.69 -16.06 7.40
N LYS A 350 -1.49 -17.27 7.87
CA LYS A 350 -2.45 -17.99 8.72
C LYS A 350 -2.67 -17.23 10.03
N ARG A 351 -1.60 -16.78 10.68
CA ARG A 351 -1.67 -15.98 11.91
C ARG A 351 -2.47 -14.68 11.69
N ALA A 352 -2.24 -13.97 10.60
CA ALA A 352 -3.01 -12.77 10.25
C ALA A 352 -4.48 -13.09 10.03
N LYS A 353 -4.80 -14.18 9.33
CA LYS A 353 -6.17 -14.64 9.08
C LYS A 353 -6.90 -14.99 10.38
N GLU A 354 -6.25 -15.72 11.28
CA GLU A 354 -6.82 -16.12 12.58
C GLU A 354 -7.05 -14.93 13.52
N MET A 355 -6.16 -13.91 13.49
CA MET A 355 -6.31 -12.71 14.33
C MET A 355 -7.34 -11.72 13.77
N SER A 356 -7.61 -11.75 12.47
CA SER A 356 -8.47 -10.80 11.78
C SER A 356 -9.88 -10.65 12.40
N PRO A 357 -10.65 -11.73 12.69
CA PRO A 357 -11.97 -11.58 13.31
C PRO A 357 -11.91 -10.85 14.65
N TYR A 358 -10.97 -11.21 15.51
CA TYR A 358 -10.78 -10.57 16.81
C TYR A 358 -10.48 -9.06 16.70
N PHE A 359 -9.61 -8.70 15.76
CA PHE A 359 -9.29 -7.30 15.48
C PHE A 359 -10.51 -6.54 14.95
N GLN A 360 -11.26 -7.11 14.00
CA GLN A 360 -12.45 -6.49 13.42
C GLN A 360 -13.55 -6.31 14.48
N ASP A 361 -13.77 -7.31 15.33
CA ASP A 361 -14.72 -7.22 16.43
C ASP A 361 -14.35 -6.12 17.42
N GLY A 362 -13.06 -6.05 17.80
CA GLY A 362 -12.55 -4.99 18.65
C GLY A 362 -12.78 -3.59 18.07
N LEU A 363 -12.47 -3.36 16.80
CA LEU A 363 -12.73 -2.08 16.13
C LEU A 363 -14.21 -1.69 16.19
N HIS A 364 -15.11 -2.64 15.93
CA HIS A 364 -16.56 -2.39 15.90
C HIS A 364 -17.15 -2.09 17.28
N THR A 365 -16.43 -2.36 18.39
CA THR A 365 -16.88 -1.90 19.72
C THR A 365 -16.88 -0.38 19.86
N LEU A 366 -16.10 0.34 19.03
CA LEU A 366 -15.98 1.80 19.07
C LEU A 366 -17.20 2.52 18.46
N LYS A 367 -18.17 1.80 17.88
CA LYS A 367 -19.40 2.37 17.30
C LYS A 367 -20.31 3.03 18.34
N ASP A 368 -20.10 2.74 19.62
CA ASP A 368 -20.84 3.33 20.74
C ASP A 368 -20.40 4.76 21.08
N LEU A 369 -19.32 5.25 20.47
CA LEU A 369 -18.85 6.62 20.64
C LEU A 369 -19.57 7.54 19.65
N ASP A 370 -20.32 8.53 20.12
CA ASP A 370 -21.17 9.43 19.32
C ASP A 370 -20.47 10.14 18.15
N VAL A 371 -19.15 10.32 18.26
CA VAL A 371 -18.35 10.96 17.20
C VAL A 371 -17.89 9.98 16.13
N VAL A 372 -18.07 8.69 16.33
CA VAL A 372 -17.73 7.66 15.33
C VAL A 372 -18.90 7.50 14.36
N THR A 373 -18.68 7.86 13.11
CA THR A 373 -19.75 7.91 12.08
C THR A 373 -19.74 6.71 11.14
N SER A 374 -18.60 5.99 11.05
CA SER A 374 -18.46 4.76 10.26
C SER A 374 -17.27 3.95 10.77
N ILE A 375 -17.42 2.64 10.75
CA ILE A 375 -16.31 1.69 10.95
C ILE A 375 -16.39 0.67 9.83
N ARG A 376 -15.26 0.38 9.19
CA ARG A 376 -15.13 -0.61 8.13
C ARG A 376 -13.78 -1.28 8.23
N GLY A 377 -13.68 -2.49 7.77
CA GLY A 377 -12.41 -3.19 7.79
C GLY A 377 -12.47 -4.57 7.14
N TYR A 378 -11.30 -5.08 6.82
CA TYR A 378 -11.09 -6.41 6.28
C TYR A 378 -9.68 -6.89 6.64
N GLY A 379 -9.56 -8.18 6.98
CA GLY A 379 -8.25 -8.70 7.39
C GLY A 379 -7.69 -7.92 8.59
N MET A 380 -6.41 -7.58 8.51
CA MET A 380 -5.69 -6.83 9.53
C MET A 380 -5.61 -5.33 9.17
N MET A 381 -6.70 -4.73 8.70
CA MET A 381 -6.82 -3.29 8.45
C MET A 381 -8.24 -2.79 8.66
N GLY A 382 -8.38 -1.56 9.15
CA GLY A 382 -9.67 -0.92 9.37
C GLY A 382 -9.60 0.60 9.28
N GLY A 383 -10.74 1.21 9.03
CA GLY A 383 -10.94 2.66 8.98
C GLY A 383 -12.07 3.08 9.90
N ILE A 384 -11.88 4.16 10.65
CA ILE A 384 -12.86 4.75 11.57
C ILE A 384 -13.07 6.19 11.16
N ASP A 385 -14.27 6.55 10.72
CA ASP A 385 -14.59 7.94 10.40
C ASP A 385 -15.08 8.68 11.64
N ILE A 386 -14.53 9.87 11.83
CA ILE A 386 -14.80 10.73 12.98
C ILE A 386 -15.63 11.93 12.53
N LYS A 387 -16.64 12.25 13.29
CA LYS A 387 -17.49 13.43 13.08
C LYS A 387 -16.67 14.71 13.21
N MET A 388 -16.80 15.56 12.22
CA MET A 388 -16.18 16.88 12.20
C MET A 388 -16.79 17.79 13.25
N LYS A 389 -15.96 18.57 13.95
CA LYS A 389 -16.43 19.69 14.81
C LYS A 389 -16.40 21.01 14.04
N ASP A 390 -15.34 21.25 13.24
CA ASP A 390 -15.12 22.52 12.55
C ASP A 390 -15.18 22.37 11.01
N LYS A 391 -14.03 21.99 10.41
CA LYS A 391 -13.82 21.92 8.97
C LYS A 391 -13.58 20.49 8.50
N PRO A 392 -14.12 20.13 7.32
CA PRO A 392 -13.87 18.83 6.71
C PRO A 392 -12.36 18.52 6.56
N GLY A 393 -11.99 17.28 6.82
CA GLY A 393 -10.63 16.78 6.60
C GLY A 393 -9.65 17.04 7.76
N LYS A 394 -10.12 17.54 8.90
CA LYS A 394 -9.26 17.81 10.08
C LYS A 394 -9.51 16.91 11.27
N ALA A 395 -10.68 16.28 11.36
CA ALA A 395 -11.05 15.47 12.53
C ALA A 395 -10.11 14.28 12.74
N GLY A 396 -9.67 13.63 11.68
CA GLY A 396 -8.73 12.51 11.77
C GLY A 396 -7.41 12.89 12.43
N PHE A 397 -6.79 14.01 12.00
CA PHE A 397 -5.52 14.45 12.61
C PHE A 397 -5.71 15.02 14.02
N GLN A 398 -6.81 15.71 14.31
CA GLN A 398 -7.10 16.19 15.64
C GLN A 398 -7.27 15.02 16.62
N THR A 399 -8.07 14.01 16.23
CA THR A 399 -8.25 12.78 17.02
C THR A 399 -6.94 12.00 17.16
N PHE A 400 -6.12 11.93 16.11
CA PHE A 400 -4.81 11.29 16.15
C PHE A 400 -3.94 11.85 17.27
N LYS A 401 -3.91 13.17 17.49
CA LYS A 401 -3.12 13.78 18.59
C LYS A 401 -3.53 13.23 19.95
N HIS A 402 -4.83 13.17 20.23
CA HIS A 402 -5.34 12.62 21.50
C HIS A 402 -5.03 11.12 21.65
N CYS A 403 -5.10 10.35 20.54
CA CYS A 403 -4.72 8.94 20.55
C CYS A 403 -3.21 8.75 20.75
N TYR A 404 -2.37 9.60 20.14
CA TYR A 404 -0.92 9.62 20.35
C TYR A 404 -0.59 9.90 21.82
N ASP A 405 -1.30 10.85 22.42
CA ASP A 405 -1.16 11.15 23.85
C ASP A 405 -1.68 10.00 24.74
N ALA A 406 -2.65 9.23 24.29
CA ALA A 406 -3.09 8.00 24.95
C ALA A 406 -2.11 6.82 24.74
N GLY A 407 -1.17 6.91 23.80
CA GLY A 407 -0.10 5.93 23.59
C GLY A 407 -0.35 4.94 22.45
N VAL A 408 -1.12 5.31 21.43
CA VAL A 408 -1.24 4.57 20.17
C VAL A 408 -0.88 5.46 19.00
N ASN A 409 0.03 4.98 18.14
CA ASN A 409 0.45 5.65 16.92
C ASN A 409 -0.21 4.98 15.71
N PHE A 410 -0.75 5.76 14.77
CA PHE A 410 -1.35 5.27 13.54
C PHE A 410 -1.40 6.35 12.46
N LYS A 411 -1.86 6.00 11.25
CA LYS A 411 -2.08 6.95 10.15
C LYS A 411 -3.50 7.51 10.19
N SER A 412 -3.65 8.82 9.97
CA SER A 412 -4.96 9.43 9.66
C SER A 412 -4.98 10.01 8.24
N THR A 413 -6.16 10.10 7.63
CA THR A 413 -6.40 10.75 6.35
C THR A 413 -7.76 11.43 6.34
N GLY A 414 -7.79 12.75 6.06
CA GLY A 414 -9.04 13.50 6.19
C GLY A 414 -9.64 13.34 7.59
N ASP A 415 -10.86 12.84 7.64
CA ASP A 415 -11.58 12.59 8.90
C ASP A 415 -11.53 11.11 9.34
N THR A 416 -10.68 10.29 8.70
CA THR A 416 -10.56 8.85 8.94
C THR A 416 -9.28 8.52 9.72
N LEU A 417 -9.42 7.69 10.76
CA LEU A 417 -8.32 6.99 11.43
C LEU A 417 -8.10 5.65 10.74
N ILE A 418 -6.87 5.28 10.41
CA ILE A 418 -6.53 4.05 9.72
C ILE A 418 -5.69 3.17 10.65
N ILE A 419 -6.23 2.02 11.00
CA ILE A 419 -5.61 1.07 11.91
C ILE A 419 -5.23 -0.19 11.12
N ALA A 420 -3.97 -0.58 11.19
CA ALA A 420 -3.43 -1.74 10.48
C ALA A 420 -2.25 -2.35 11.27
N PRO A 421 -2.55 -3.04 12.37
CA PRO A 421 -1.52 -3.54 13.29
C PRO A 421 -0.62 -4.60 12.63
N GLN A 422 0.50 -4.88 13.27
CA GLN A 422 1.41 -5.96 12.86
C GLN A 422 0.73 -7.33 12.98
N PHE A 423 1.11 -8.28 12.11
CA PHE A 423 0.56 -9.64 12.15
C PHE A 423 1.05 -10.46 13.33
N ILE A 424 2.14 -10.01 13.95
CA ILE A 424 2.66 -10.61 15.20
C ILE A 424 1.89 -10.16 16.45
N CYS A 425 0.90 -9.27 16.32
CA CYS A 425 0.05 -8.88 17.44
C CYS A 425 -0.64 -10.10 18.05
N GLU A 426 -0.70 -10.13 19.38
CA GLU A 426 -1.51 -11.03 20.18
C GLU A 426 -2.81 -10.30 20.58
N LYS A 427 -3.80 -11.01 21.11
CA LYS A 427 -5.07 -10.41 21.57
C LYS A 427 -4.85 -9.25 22.51
N LYS A 428 -3.96 -9.37 23.49
CA LYS A 428 -3.62 -8.28 24.43
C LYS A 428 -3.15 -6.99 23.74
N HIS A 429 -2.45 -7.11 22.58
CA HIS A 429 -2.00 -5.94 21.83
C HIS A 429 -3.16 -5.30 21.07
N ILE A 430 -4.09 -6.12 20.56
CA ILE A 430 -5.32 -5.62 19.94
C ILE A 430 -6.17 -4.90 20.99
N ASP A 431 -6.36 -5.50 22.18
CA ASP A 431 -7.09 -4.89 23.29
C ASP A 431 -6.47 -3.54 23.68
N GLU A 432 -5.15 -3.47 23.79
CA GLU A 432 -4.42 -2.23 24.08
C GLU A 432 -4.66 -1.16 23.01
N ILE A 433 -4.63 -1.52 21.70
CA ILE A 433 -4.94 -0.59 20.61
C ILE A 433 -6.36 -0.04 20.77
N ILE A 434 -7.34 -0.92 20.99
CA ILE A 434 -8.75 -0.53 21.09
C ILE A 434 -9.01 0.37 22.31
N GLU A 435 -8.44 0.04 23.46
CA GLU A 435 -8.55 0.84 24.69
C GLU A 435 -7.98 2.26 24.49
N LYS A 436 -6.79 2.36 23.90
CA LYS A 436 -6.14 3.64 23.65
C LYS A 436 -6.86 4.46 22.57
N LEU A 437 -7.42 3.81 21.55
CA LEU A 437 -8.28 4.47 20.58
C LEU A 437 -9.53 5.02 21.26
N ARG A 438 -10.21 4.23 22.08
CA ARG A 438 -11.39 4.66 22.84
C ARG A 438 -11.08 5.87 23.71
N THR A 439 -9.98 5.83 24.45
CA THR A 439 -9.52 6.94 25.29
C THR A 439 -9.26 8.20 24.44
N GLY A 440 -8.51 8.09 23.37
CA GLY A 440 -8.17 9.23 22.51
C GLY A 440 -9.39 9.83 21.80
N ILE A 441 -10.28 8.99 21.28
CA ILE A 441 -11.53 9.43 20.62
C ILE A 441 -12.45 10.13 21.66
N SER A 442 -12.57 9.59 22.87
CA SER A 442 -13.35 10.21 23.95
C SER A 442 -12.76 11.57 24.37
N ASN A 443 -11.43 11.70 24.42
CA ASN A 443 -10.77 12.97 24.71
C ASN A 443 -10.99 14.02 23.61
N TYR A 444 -10.97 13.61 22.34
CA TYR A 444 -11.35 14.48 21.21
C TYR A 444 -12.79 14.97 21.34
N THR A 445 -13.72 14.14 21.83
CA THR A 445 -15.12 14.55 22.03
C THR A 445 -15.24 15.68 23.04
N LYS A 446 -14.42 15.66 24.09
CA LYS A 446 -14.43 16.65 25.18
C LYS A 446 -13.66 17.94 24.88
N SER A 447 -12.73 17.94 23.92
CA SER A 447 -11.94 19.11 23.49
C SER A 447 -12.70 19.97 22.48
#